data_8d91fb8f733618fa0c92cf824d755c02
#
_entry.id   8d91fb8f733618fa0c92cf824d755c02
#
_cell.length_a   1.000
_cell.length_b   1.000
_cell.length_c   1.000
_cell.angle_alpha   90.00
_cell.angle_beta   90.00
_cell.angle_gamma   90.00
#
_symmetry.space_group_name_H-M   'P 1'
#
loop_
_entity.id
_entity.type
_entity.pdbx_description
1 polymer ?
#
loop_
_entity_poly.entity_id
_entity_poly.type
_entity_poly.pdbx_seq_one_letter_code
_entity_poly.pdbx_strand_id
1 'polypeptide(L)'
;MSAIVEAARSYLDVPWRHLGRSRMGVDCIGLVILAHRDAGILLDDPAPYAREPSPARIIAGISAVGERRVVLPQPGDVVVFRVDGVNAGHVGIAASRDGAPTVIHAYAPRRRVVEEPLTHDLADALIGAWRMGG
;
A
#
# COMPACT_ATOMS: atom_id res chain seq x y z
N MET A 1 -13.83 5.60 -11.60
CA MET A 1 -12.78 4.61 -11.34
C MET A 1 -11.50 5.29 -10.89
N SER A 2 -10.82 4.70 -9.95
CA SER A 2 -9.57 5.28 -9.43
C SER A 2 -8.41 4.97 -10.37
N ALA A 3 -7.72 6.01 -10.84
CA ALA A 3 -6.50 5.84 -11.64
C ALA A 3 -5.40 5.12 -10.84
N ILE A 4 -5.36 5.35 -9.53
CA ILE A 4 -4.39 4.70 -8.64
C ILE A 4 -4.67 3.19 -8.57
N VAL A 5 -5.94 2.79 -8.45
CA VAL A 5 -6.32 1.37 -8.43
C VAL A 5 -5.95 0.69 -9.75
N GLU A 6 -6.26 1.33 -10.88
CA GLU A 6 -5.89 0.78 -12.18
C GLU A 6 -4.38 0.62 -12.33
N ALA A 7 -3.63 1.64 -11.90
CA ALA A 7 -2.17 1.58 -11.92
C ALA A 7 -1.65 0.46 -11.03
N ALA A 8 -2.17 0.33 -9.80
CA ALA A 8 -1.76 -0.73 -8.89
C ALA A 8 -2.07 -2.12 -9.47
N ARG A 9 -3.23 -2.30 -10.08
CA ARG A 9 -3.59 -3.57 -10.73
C ARG A 9 -2.66 -3.93 -11.89
N SER A 10 -2.06 -2.95 -12.54
CA SER A 10 -1.08 -3.22 -13.61
C SER A 10 0.20 -3.87 -13.09
N TYR A 11 0.44 -3.82 -11.78
CA TYR A 11 1.59 -4.46 -11.13
C TYR A 11 1.29 -5.84 -10.55
N LEU A 12 0.06 -6.36 -10.68
CA LEU A 12 -0.26 -7.71 -10.18
C LEU A 12 0.75 -8.71 -10.71
N ASP A 13 1.20 -9.60 -9.81
CA ASP A 13 2.22 -10.64 -10.06
C ASP A 13 3.65 -10.14 -10.21
N VAL A 14 3.91 -8.85 -10.14
CA VAL A 14 5.29 -8.34 -10.05
C VAL A 14 5.94 -8.91 -8.78
N PRO A 15 7.17 -9.45 -8.86
CA PRO A 15 7.82 -10.06 -7.70
C PRO A 15 8.05 -9.09 -6.56
N TRP A 16 7.95 -9.59 -5.33
CA TRP A 16 8.33 -8.82 -4.15
C TRP A 16 9.85 -8.70 -4.09
N ARG A 17 10.35 -7.48 -3.89
CA ARG A 17 11.79 -7.21 -3.75
C ARG A 17 12.01 -6.03 -2.83
N HIS A 18 12.82 -6.21 -1.79
CA HIS A 18 13.17 -5.13 -0.86
C HIS A 18 13.77 -3.94 -1.64
N LEU A 19 13.23 -2.74 -1.39
CA LEU A 19 13.59 -1.51 -2.08
C LEU A 19 13.37 -1.52 -3.60
N GLY A 20 12.63 -2.50 -4.12
CA GLY A 20 12.34 -2.58 -5.55
C GLY A 20 11.45 -1.43 -6.02
N ARG A 21 11.79 -0.86 -7.18
CA ARG A 21 11.12 0.32 -7.76
C ARG A 21 10.89 0.17 -9.25
N SER A 22 10.62 -1.04 -9.71
CA SER A 22 10.36 -1.31 -11.13
C SER A 22 9.46 -2.54 -11.29
N ARG A 23 9.07 -2.83 -12.53
CA ARG A 23 8.30 -4.05 -12.83
C ARG A 23 9.11 -5.34 -12.67
N MET A 24 10.41 -5.23 -12.39
CA MET A 24 11.26 -6.36 -12.04
C MET A 24 11.13 -6.76 -10.57
N GLY A 25 10.58 -5.89 -9.75
CA GLY A 25 10.33 -6.14 -8.35
C GLY A 25 9.94 -4.88 -7.60
N VAL A 26 9.06 -5.02 -6.63
CA VAL A 26 8.63 -3.94 -5.72
C VAL A 26 8.44 -4.49 -4.33
N ASP A 27 8.68 -3.66 -3.32
CA ASP A 27 8.15 -3.91 -1.98
C ASP A 27 6.83 -3.15 -1.79
N CYS A 28 6.26 -3.21 -0.59
CA CYS A 28 4.96 -2.60 -0.34
C CYS A 28 4.98 -1.08 -0.56
N ILE A 29 6.03 -0.41 -0.13
CA ILE A 29 6.18 1.04 -0.32
C ILE A 29 6.43 1.36 -1.80
N GLY A 30 7.25 0.55 -2.48
CA GLY A 30 7.52 0.72 -3.91
C GLY A 30 6.27 0.64 -4.76
N LEU A 31 5.39 -0.31 -4.48
CA LEU A 31 4.12 -0.40 -5.19
C LEU A 31 3.29 0.87 -5.03
N VAL A 32 3.17 1.38 -3.80
CA VAL A 32 2.40 2.62 -3.52
C VAL A 32 2.99 3.79 -4.30
N ILE A 33 4.31 3.96 -4.28
CA ILE A 33 4.99 5.05 -4.99
C ILE A 33 4.77 4.95 -6.50
N LEU A 34 4.98 3.77 -7.07
CA LEU A 34 4.89 3.59 -8.52
C LEU A 34 3.44 3.70 -9.02
N ALA A 35 2.47 3.17 -8.28
CA ALA A 35 1.06 3.29 -8.65
C ALA A 35 0.61 4.76 -8.64
N HIS A 36 1.03 5.54 -7.64
CA HIS A 36 0.72 6.96 -7.61
C HIS A 36 1.41 7.71 -8.73
N ARG A 37 2.71 7.43 -8.99
CA ARG A 37 3.44 8.03 -10.10
C ARG A 37 2.72 7.80 -11.43
N ASP A 38 2.30 6.57 -11.68
CA ASP A 38 1.62 6.21 -12.92
C ASP A 38 0.24 6.86 -13.03
N ALA A 39 -0.35 7.24 -11.90
CA ALA A 39 -1.60 8.00 -11.84
C ALA A 39 -1.38 9.53 -11.84
N GLY A 40 -0.14 9.99 -11.98
CA GLY A 40 0.18 11.41 -12.05
C GLY A 40 0.47 12.08 -10.71
N ILE A 41 0.64 11.31 -9.63
CA ILE A 41 0.91 11.83 -8.29
C ILE A 41 2.32 11.44 -7.87
N LEU A 42 3.21 12.43 -7.71
CA LEU A 42 4.59 12.16 -7.29
C LEU A 42 4.66 12.17 -5.77
N LEU A 43 5.13 11.06 -5.22
CA LEU A 43 5.40 10.91 -3.79
C LEU A 43 6.90 10.86 -3.57
N ASP A 44 7.36 11.40 -2.42
CA ASP A 44 8.75 11.28 -2.03
C ASP A 44 9.08 9.81 -1.73
N ASP A 45 10.25 9.37 -2.17
CA ASP A 45 10.70 8.01 -1.94
C ASP A 45 11.53 7.97 -0.65
N PRO A 46 11.06 7.25 0.39
CA PRO A 46 11.76 7.20 1.67
C PRO A 46 12.96 6.27 1.69
N ALA A 47 13.26 5.59 0.60
CA ALA A 47 14.40 4.65 0.55
C ALA A 47 15.73 5.39 0.79
N PRO A 48 16.73 4.74 1.46
CA PRO A 48 16.67 3.36 1.96
C PRO A 48 16.01 3.27 3.34
N TYR A 49 15.41 2.13 3.62
CA TYR A 49 14.83 1.80 4.92
C TYR A 49 15.06 0.32 5.23
N ALA A 50 14.82 -0.07 6.48
CA ALA A 50 14.91 -1.47 6.87
C ALA A 50 13.84 -2.30 6.16
N ARG A 51 14.07 -3.60 6.06
CA ARG A 51 13.13 -4.52 5.43
C ARG A 51 11.75 -4.51 6.08
N GLU A 52 11.70 -4.22 7.38
CA GLU A 52 10.46 -4.15 8.16
C GLU A 52 10.40 -2.80 8.88
N PRO A 53 10.04 -1.71 8.17
CA PRO A 53 9.94 -0.40 8.81
C PRO A 53 8.80 -0.38 9.83
N SER A 54 8.96 0.43 10.89
CA SER A 54 7.93 0.53 11.93
C SER A 54 6.65 1.19 11.37
N PRO A 55 5.48 0.84 11.93
CA PRO A 55 4.23 1.53 11.55
C PRO A 55 4.31 3.04 11.74
N ALA A 56 4.91 3.48 12.85
CA ALA A 56 5.04 4.91 13.16
C ALA A 56 5.84 5.66 12.09
N ARG A 57 6.91 5.06 11.58
CA ARG A 57 7.72 5.67 10.53
C ARG A 57 6.96 5.78 9.21
N ILE A 58 6.21 4.73 8.86
CA ILE A 58 5.37 4.74 7.66
C ILE A 58 4.29 5.81 7.79
N ILE A 59 3.59 5.84 8.91
CA ILE A 59 2.51 6.80 9.17
C ILE A 59 3.05 8.23 9.14
N ALA A 60 4.21 8.49 9.71
CA ALA A 60 4.81 9.82 9.69
C ALA A 60 5.07 10.31 8.26
N GLY A 61 5.60 9.45 7.39
CA GLY A 61 5.84 9.79 6.00
C GLY A 61 4.57 10.04 5.21
N ILE A 62 3.57 9.19 5.40
CA ILE A 62 2.27 9.33 4.72
C ILE A 62 1.53 10.57 5.22
N SER A 63 1.50 10.79 6.52
CA SER A 63 0.75 11.90 7.12
C SER A 63 1.35 13.27 6.78
N ALA A 64 2.62 13.32 6.38
CA ALA A 64 3.26 14.55 5.95
C ALA A 64 2.65 15.10 4.65
N VAL A 65 2.10 14.25 3.79
CA VAL A 65 1.60 14.63 2.48
C VAL A 65 0.19 14.13 2.19
N GLY A 66 -0.31 13.21 3.00
CA GLY A 66 -1.64 12.60 2.81
C GLY A 66 -2.64 13.06 3.84
N GLU A 67 -3.89 12.82 3.54
CA GLU A 67 -5.03 13.17 4.39
C GLU A 67 -5.66 11.90 4.95
N ARG A 68 -5.69 11.77 6.28
CA ARG A 68 -6.24 10.58 6.92
C ARG A 68 -7.77 10.54 6.78
N ARG A 69 -8.28 9.37 6.43
CA ARG A 69 -9.72 9.13 6.41
C ARG A 69 -10.26 8.99 7.82
N VAL A 70 -11.40 9.60 8.07
CA VAL A 70 -12.14 9.44 9.34
C VAL A 70 -13.18 8.32 9.26
N VAL A 71 -13.43 7.82 8.06
CA VAL A 71 -14.37 6.73 7.78
C VAL A 71 -13.62 5.58 7.11
N LEU A 72 -14.35 4.59 6.60
CA LEU A 72 -13.77 3.43 5.94
C LEU A 72 -12.87 3.82 4.76
N PRO A 73 -11.84 3.00 4.46
CA PRO A 73 -11.00 3.23 3.29
C PRO A 73 -11.82 3.32 2.01
N GLN A 74 -11.40 4.21 1.13
CA GLN A 74 -11.99 4.37 -0.20
C GLN A 74 -11.00 3.86 -1.26
N PRO A 75 -11.49 3.37 -2.41
CA PRO A 75 -10.59 2.92 -3.48
C PRO A 75 -9.56 3.99 -3.85
N GLY A 76 -8.31 3.59 -3.92
CA GLY A 76 -7.17 4.47 -4.18
C GLY A 76 -6.46 4.96 -2.93
N ASP A 77 -7.05 4.82 -1.76
CA ASP A 77 -6.39 5.20 -0.51
C ASP A 77 -5.21 4.29 -0.21
N VAL A 78 -4.19 4.85 0.44
CA VAL A 78 -3.10 4.07 1.03
C VAL A 78 -3.59 3.54 2.37
N VAL A 79 -3.52 2.24 2.56
CA VAL A 79 -3.89 1.59 3.81
C VAL A 79 -2.64 1.11 4.53
N VAL A 80 -2.60 1.31 5.85
CA VAL A 80 -1.46 0.94 6.68
C VAL A 80 -1.88 -0.15 7.66
N PHE A 81 -1.06 -1.18 7.75
CA PHE A 81 -1.28 -2.33 8.60
C PHE A 81 -0.16 -2.49 9.61
N ARG A 82 -0.45 -3.12 10.73
CA ARG A 82 0.56 -3.61 11.68
C ARG A 82 0.74 -5.10 11.46
N VAL A 83 1.97 -5.52 11.20
CA VAL A 83 2.27 -6.95 11.09
C VAL A 83 2.23 -7.59 12.47
N ASP A 84 1.50 -8.69 12.57
CA ASP A 84 1.26 -9.40 13.82
C ASP A 84 2.56 -9.87 14.49
N GLY A 85 2.62 -9.68 15.80
CA GLY A 85 3.72 -10.19 16.63
C GLY A 85 5.03 -9.41 16.54
N VAL A 86 5.13 -8.40 15.68
CA VAL A 86 6.32 -7.57 15.53
C VAL A 86 5.91 -6.10 15.36
N ASN A 87 6.85 -5.19 15.64
CA ASN A 87 6.60 -3.75 15.42
C ASN A 87 6.98 -3.38 13.99
N ALA A 88 6.35 -4.03 13.04
CA ALA A 88 6.56 -3.78 11.62
C ALA A 88 5.28 -3.26 10.97
N GLY A 89 5.44 -2.35 10.02
CA GLY A 89 4.35 -1.80 9.25
C GLY A 89 4.29 -2.39 7.85
N HIS A 90 3.11 -2.33 7.27
CA HIS A 90 2.86 -2.75 5.91
C HIS A 90 1.88 -1.79 5.26
N VAL A 91 2.02 -1.56 3.97
CA VAL A 91 1.13 -0.66 3.23
C VAL A 91 0.57 -1.36 2.00
N GLY A 92 -0.58 -0.89 1.57
CA GLY A 92 -1.19 -1.32 0.33
C GLY A 92 -2.10 -0.23 -0.20
N ILE A 93 -2.82 -0.56 -1.26
CA ILE A 93 -3.77 0.34 -1.89
C ILE A 93 -5.17 -0.28 -1.77
N ALA A 94 -6.09 0.48 -1.20
CA ALA A 94 -7.48 0.05 -1.08
C ALA A 94 -8.12 0.00 -2.46
N ALA A 95 -8.93 -1.02 -2.67
CA ALA A 95 -9.67 -1.23 -3.91
C ALA A 95 -10.99 -1.94 -3.58
N SER A 96 -11.73 -2.30 -4.59
CA SER A 96 -12.93 -3.13 -4.42
C SER A 96 -13.09 -4.05 -5.63
N ARG A 97 -13.71 -5.21 -5.40
CA ARG A 97 -14.16 -6.13 -6.44
C ARG A 97 -15.58 -6.55 -6.13
N ASP A 98 -16.46 -6.40 -7.10
CA ASP A 98 -17.86 -6.80 -6.96
C ASP A 98 -18.51 -6.18 -5.71
N GLY A 99 -18.14 -4.93 -5.40
CA GLY A 99 -18.68 -4.20 -4.26
C GLY A 99 -18.06 -4.53 -2.91
N ALA A 100 -17.11 -5.46 -2.85
CA ALA A 100 -16.45 -5.85 -1.61
C ALA A 100 -15.05 -5.22 -1.51
N PRO A 101 -14.64 -4.73 -0.33
CA PRO A 101 -13.33 -4.10 -0.17
C PRO A 101 -12.19 -5.10 -0.34
N THR A 102 -11.15 -4.66 -1.05
CA THR A 102 -9.92 -5.43 -1.26
C THR A 102 -8.72 -4.55 -0.96
N VAL A 103 -7.55 -5.17 -0.91
CA VAL A 103 -6.26 -4.48 -0.85
C VAL A 103 -5.34 -5.03 -1.92
N ILE A 104 -4.67 -4.11 -2.63
CA ILE A 104 -3.60 -4.46 -3.58
C ILE A 104 -2.29 -4.14 -2.88
N HIS A 105 -1.45 -5.14 -2.69
CA HIS A 105 -0.20 -4.96 -1.96
C HIS A 105 0.90 -5.89 -2.45
N ALA A 106 2.14 -5.41 -2.34
CA ALA A 106 3.32 -6.25 -2.52
C ALA A 106 3.58 -6.94 -1.18
N TYR A 107 3.19 -8.20 -1.10
CA TYR A 107 3.16 -8.94 0.16
C TYR A 107 4.25 -10.00 0.20
N ALA A 108 5.23 -9.79 1.07
CA ALA A 108 6.41 -10.66 1.13
C ALA A 108 6.07 -12.15 1.29
N PRO A 109 5.11 -12.56 2.17
CA PRO A 109 4.71 -13.97 2.26
C PRO A 109 4.16 -14.55 0.95
N ARG A 110 3.57 -13.73 0.09
CA ARG A 110 3.08 -14.14 -1.24
C ARG A 110 4.15 -14.01 -2.33
N ARG A 111 5.28 -13.37 -2.02
CA ARG A 111 6.42 -13.15 -2.92
C ARG A 111 6.10 -12.30 -4.16
N ARG A 112 4.96 -11.64 -4.19
CA ARG A 112 4.52 -10.83 -5.32
C ARG A 112 3.43 -9.85 -4.92
N VAL A 113 3.06 -8.99 -5.87
CA VAL A 113 1.89 -8.14 -5.74
C VAL A 113 0.63 -8.99 -5.93
N VAL A 114 -0.29 -8.88 -4.99
CA VAL A 114 -1.58 -9.58 -5.03
C VAL A 114 -2.70 -8.62 -4.68
N GLU A 115 -3.91 -8.96 -5.09
CA GLU A 115 -5.13 -8.29 -4.60
C GLU A 115 -5.92 -9.32 -3.79
N GLU A 116 -6.22 -8.99 -2.54
CA GLU A 116 -6.89 -9.89 -1.60
C GLU A 116 -8.07 -9.18 -0.94
N PRO A 117 -9.11 -9.93 -0.54
CA PRO A 117 -10.20 -9.35 0.25
C PRO A 117 -9.66 -8.70 1.54
N LEU A 118 -10.19 -7.52 1.86
CA LEU A 118 -9.85 -6.82 3.11
C LEU A 118 -10.78 -7.34 4.22
N THR A 119 -10.53 -8.56 4.66
CA THR A 119 -11.35 -9.28 5.64
C THR A 119 -10.47 -9.96 6.68
N HIS A 120 -11.09 -10.39 7.79
CA HIS A 120 -10.45 -11.18 8.85
C HIS A 120 -9.13 -10.55 9.32
N ASP A 121 -8.03 -11.28 9.22
CA ASP A 121 -6.73 -10.86 9.75
C ASP A 121 -6.24 -9.53 9.15
N LEU A 122 -6.45 -9.31 7.86
CA LEU A 122 -6.08 -8.06 7.21
C LEU A 122 -6.90 -6.88 7.75
N ALA A 123 -8.20 -7.07 7.91
CA ALA A 123 -9.05 -6.02 8.46
C ALA A 123 -8.67 -5.71 9.92
N ASP A 124 -8.37 -6.74 10.71
CA ASP A 124 -7.96 -6.58 12.11
C ASP A 124 -6.61 -5.88 12.24
N ALA A 125 -5.73 -6.08 11.28
CA ALA A 125 -4.39 -5.47 11.27
C ALA A 125 -4.39 -4.02 10.78
N LEU A 126 -5.49 -3.53 10.22
CA LEU A 126 -5.58 -2.20 9.63
C LEU A 126 -5.44 -1.11 10.71
N ILE A 127 -4.50 -0.19 10.53
CA ILE A 127 -4.31 0.96 11.41
C ILE A 127 -5.11 2.16 10.92
N GLY A 128 -5.11 2.39 9.61
CA GLY A 128 -5.81 3.52 9.03
C GLY A 128 -5.62 3.61 7.53
N ALA A 129 -6.26 4.62 6.95
CA ALA A 129 -6.21 4.88 5.52
C ALA A 129 -5.97 6.37 5.28
N TRP A 130 -5.23 6.67 4.22
CA TRP A 130 -4.87 8.05 3.83
C TRP A 130 -5.10 8.25 2.34
N ARG A 131 -5.71 9.38 2.00
CA ARG A 131 -5.76 9.83 0.62
C ARG A 131 -4.51 10.63 0.33
N MET A 132 -3.77 10.26 -0.71
CA MET A 132 -2.56 10.93 -1.15
C MET A 132 -2.85 11.79 -2.38
N GLY A 133 -2.26 12.98 -2.42
CA GLY A 133 -2.46 13.89 -3.52
C GLY A 133 -3.71 14.74 -3.40
N GLY A 134 -3.85 15.69 -4.26
CA GLY A 134 -4.90 16.67 -4.22
C GLY A 134 -6.20 16.29 -4.83
#